data_39a8ab719319f5337ef082aab9a50962
#
_entry.id   39a8ab719319f5337ef082aab9a50962
#
_cell.length_a   1.000
_cell.length_b   1.000
_cell.length_c   1.000
_cell.angle_alpha   90.00
_cell.angle_beta   90.00
_cell.angle_gamma   90.00
#
_symmetry.space_group_name_H-M   'P 1'
#
loop_
_entity.id
_entity.type
_entity.pdbx_description
1 polymer ?
#
loop_
_entity_poly.entity_id
_entity_poly.type
_entity_poly.pdbx_seq_one_letter_code
_entity_poly.pdbx_strand_id
1 'polypeptide(L)'
;QIGGVWAAVRIPDDEVGVSANISRISTLNLKDTRNYMASENVFSVAKKLKLWDGKEPFKFWKAYGGPNYFGKMQAFSIREFFILSTLAPSLKLSMDDEELPLSVKPEKKISNADVMAYLRQTYEGTEWSVTKNLKVAVKDRKTGKTDTITSPRANPWMRTDEVQLFNALQKGAVTANRNVAVPQCAYSTAIQLRDWLPDAVGGVCWFGMDNPGQSPRVPIFCGTTDLPEMFKICGNHRYRLDAALWHYRQANKLATVRWGNARKILEKNLLHFERKGLEELPMVEQRYAELVKSQGEEAAKAYLTDYTKDFIGATLLRWDEMTAKYWNDYRFGF
;
A
#
# COMPACT_ATOMS: atom_id res chain seq x y z
N GLN A 1 35.38 2.36 -0.43
CA GLN A 1 34.26 3.17 0.08
C GLN A 1 33.16 3.16 -0.96
N ILE A 2 32.00 2.64 -0.62
CA ILE A 2 30.83 2.62 -1.51
C ILE A 2 30.11 3.95 -1.26
N GLY A 3 30.13 4.84 -2.23
CA GLY A 3 29.39 6.09 -2.25
C GLY A 3 28.15 5.97 -3.13
N GLY A 4 27.19 6.86 -2.94
CA GLY A 4 25.99 6.97 -3.75
C GLY A 4 25.80 8.38 -4.27
N VAL A 5 24.98 8.49 -5.30
CA VAL A 5 24.44 9.77 -5.78
C VAL A 5 22.98 9.84 -5.33
N TRP A 6 22.57 10.99 -4.85
CA TRP A 6 21.19 11.21 -4.42
C TRP A 6 20.67 12.57 -4.92
N ALA A 7 19.36 12.67 -5.03
CA ALA A 7 18.64 13.91 -5.25
C ALA A 7 17.36 13.94 -4.41
N ALA A 8 16.95 15.10 -3.98
CA ALA A 8 15.71 15.35 -3.29
C ALA A 8 15.00 16.57 -3.92
N VAL A 9 13.70 16.44 -4.07
CA VAL A 9 12.83 17.52 -4.58
C VAL A 9 11.68 17.68 -3.60
N ARG A 10 11.41 18.91 -3.18
CA ARG A 10 10.26 19.22 -2.34
C ARG A 10 8.98 19.06 -3.15
N ILE A 11 8.06 18.26 -2.66
CA ILE A 11 6.71 18.21 -3.21
C ILE A 11 5.97 19.48 -2.76
N PRO A 12 5.29 20.24 -3.65
CA PRO A 12 4.48 21.37 -3.27
C PRO A 12 3.42 21.03 -2.22
N ASP A 13 3.06 21.97 -1.35
CA ASP A 13 2.17 21.73 -0.20
C ASP A 13 0.75 21.33 -0.61
N ASP A 14 0.34 21.69 -1.83
CA ASP A 14 -0.96 21.37 -2.42
C ASP A 14 -0.92 20.23 -3.44
N GLU A 15 0.19 19.48 -3.49
CA GLU A 15 0.38 18.35 -4.40
C GLU A 15 0.62 17.02 -3.66
N VAL A 16 0.41 15.94 -4.39
CA VAL A 16 0.70 14.56 -3.95
C VAL A 16 1.74 13.94 -4.88
N GLY A 17 2.87 13.53 -4.31
CA GLY A 17 3.90 12.79 -5.00
C GLY A 17 3.67 11.28 -4.93
N VAL A 18 3.97 10.57 -6.03
CA VAL A 18 3.88 9.10 -6.10
C VAL A 18 5.16 8.55 -6.69
N SER A 19 5.71 7.52 -6.04
CA SER A 19 6.92 6.83 -6.52
C SER A 19 6.85 5.34 -6.22
N ALA A 20 7.26 4.52 -7.19
CA ALA A 20 7.20 3.06 -7.10
C ALA A 20 8.44 2.39 -7.69
N ASN A 21 9.50 2.21 -6.97
CA ASN A 21 10.77 1.57 -7.40
C ASN A 21 11.62 2.33 -8.43
N ILE A 22 11.10 3.33 -9.10
CA ILE A 22 11.84 4.23 -9.99
C ILE A 22 11.66 5.66 -9.53
N SER A 23 12.75 6.44 -9.63
CA SER A 23 12.67 7.87 -9.35
C SER A 23 11.82 8.56 -10.43
N ARG A 24 10.97 9.50 -10.02
CA ARG A 24 10.29 10.45 -10.92
C ARG A 24 10.93 11.83 -10.90
N ILE A 25 12.01 11.98 -10.14
CA ILE A 25 12.79 13.22 -10.14
C ILE A 25 13.39 13.41 -11.54
N SER A 26 12.97 14.46 -12.22
CA SER A 26 13.43 14.82 -13.56
C SER A 26 14.52 15.87 -13.50
N THR A 27 14.22 17.10 -13.79
CA THR A 27 15.19 18.20 -13.76
C THR A 27 15.55 18.61 -12.34
N LEU A 28 16.79 19.05 -12.14
CA LEU A 28 17.29 19.57 -10.87
C LEU A 28 17.69 21.04 -11.02
N ASN A 29 16.98 21.92 -10.36
CA ASN A 29 17.35 23.33 -10.27
C ASN A 29 18.08 23.61 -8.94
N LEU A 30 19.34 23.27 -8.86
CA LEU A 30 20.14 23.43 -7.62
C LEU A 30 20.39 24.89 -7.21
N LYS A 31 19.97 25.89 -8.03
CA LYS A 31 19.94 27.30 -7.63
C LYS A 31 18.78 27.59 -6.68
N ASP A 32 17.72 26.82 -6.79
CA ASP A 32 16.59 26.87 -5.87
C ASP A 32 16.79 25.88 -4.72
N THR A 33 17.62 26.28 -3.76
CA THR A 33 18.00 25.45 -2.61
C THR A 33 16.83 25.17 -1.64
N ARG A 34 15.70 25.85 -1.79
CA ARG A 34 14.48 25.60 -0.99
C ARG A 34 13.76 24.35 -1.46
N ASN A 35 13.79 24.09 -2.77
CA ASN A 35 13.00 23.02 -3.38
C ASN A 35 13.83 21.86 -3.91
N TYR A 36 15.15 22.06 -4.10
CA TYR A 36 16.03 21.04 -4.68
C TYR A 36 17.33 20.87 -3.88
N MET A 37 17.69 19.62 -3.65
CA MET A 37 18.97 19.24 -3.07
C MET A 37 19.51 18.02 -3.81
N ALA A 38 20.84 17.92 -3.96
CA ALA A 38 21.48 16.74 -4.51
C ALA A 38 22.92 16.61 -3.97
N SER A 39 23.50 15.42 -4.14
CA SER A 39 24.94 15.25 -3.91
C SER A 39 25.74 16.14 -4.86
N GLU A 40 26.85 16.72 -4.38
CA GLU A 40 27.71 17.63 -5.15
C GLU A 40 28.18 17.02 -6.47
N ASN A 41 28.36 15.71 -6.49
CA ASN A 41 28.84 14.95 -7.63
C ASN A 41 27.76 14.45 -8.59
N VAL A 42 26.50 14.88 -8.45
CA VAL A 42 25.35 14.37 -9.23
C VAL A 42 25.55 14.47 -10.74
N PHE A 43 26.10 15.58 -11.25
CA PHE A 43 26.36 15.76 -12.68
C PHE A 43 27.68 15.15 -13.13
N SER A 44 28.75 15.28 -12.31
CA SER A 44 30.07 14.80 -12.66
C SER A 44 30.14 13.27 -12.76
N VAL A 45 29.46 12.56 -11.86
CA VAL A 45 29.34 11.09 -11.89
C VAL A 45 28.56 10.64 -13.12
N ALA A 46 27.44 11.31 -13.45
CA ALA A 46 26.65 10.98 -14.64
C ALA A 46 27.50 11.09 -15.94
N LYS A 47 28.30 12.17 -16.07
CA LYS A 47 29.22 12.33 -17.20
C LYS A 47 30.31 11.26 -17.21
N LYS A 48 30.97 11.03 -16.06
CA LYS A 48 32.06 10.05 -15.92
C LYS A 48 31.60 8.64 -16.30
N LEU A 49 30.40 8.26 -15.93
CA LEU A 49 29.82 6.95 -16.21
C LEU A 49 29.11 6.90 -17.57
N LYS A 50 29.13 7.97 -18.36
CA LYS A 50 28.45 8.10 -19.66
C LYS A 50 26.93 7.87 -19.59
N LEU A 51 26.31 8.19 -18.45
CA LEU A 51 24.88 8.14 -18.23
C LEU A 51 24.16 9.41 -18.72
N TRP A 52 24.92 10.46 -18.97
CA TRP A 52 24.50 11.74 -19.52
C TRP A 52 25.63 12.37 -20.32
N ASP A 53 25.32 12.93 -21.49
CA ASP A 53 26.30 13.51 -22.40
C ASP A 53 26.76 14.93 -22.02
N GLY A 54 26.01 15.58 -21.10
CA GLY A 54 26.26 16.96 -20.67
C GLY A 54 25.71 18.03 -21.60
N LYS A 55 24.98 17.68 -22.65
CA LYS A 55 24.38 18.58 -23.66
C LYS A 55 22.86 18.66 -23.51
N GLU A 56 22.20 17.49 -23.50
CA GLU A 56 20.76 17.37 -23.27
C GLU A 56 20.39 17.82 -21.85
N PRO A 57 19.16 18.31 -21.64
CA PRO A 57 18.68 18.61 -20.29
C PRO A 57 18.84 17.40 -19.36
N PHE A 58 19.49 17.61 -18.22
CA PHE A 58 19.68 16.55 -17.25
C PHE A 58 18.35 16.11 -16.66
N LYS A 59 18.09 14.79 -16.74
CA LYS A 59 16.97 14.14 -16.06
C LYS A 59 17.52 13.09 -15.10
N PHE A 60 17.32 13.29 -13.78
CA PHE A 60 17.88 12.40 -12.76
C PHE A 60 17.45 10.94 -12.95
N TRP A 61 16.15 10.71 -13.13
CA TRP A 61 15.63 9.37 -13.35
C TRP A 61 16.22 8.70 -14.59
N LYS A 62 16.47 9.45 -15.65
CA LYS A 62 17.04 8.95 -16.91
C LYS A 62 18.51 8.59 -16.74
N ALA A 63 19.27 9.43 -16.04
CA ALA A 63 20.68 9.20 -15.80
C ALA A 63 20.95 8.04 -14.82
N TYR A 64 20.17 7.92 -13.75
CA TYR A 64 20.46 6.98 -12.67
C TYR A 64 19.46 5.82 -12.54
N GLY A 65 18.39 5.80 -13.29
CA GLY A 65 17.41 4.72 -13.29
C GLY A 65 17.89 3.42 -13.96
N GLY A 66 18.98 3.50 -14.73
CA GLY A 66 19.55 2.37 -15.46
C GLY A 66 18.77 1.98 -16.73
N PRO A 67 19.40 1.20 -17.63
CA PRO A 67 18.83 0.88 -18.95
C PRO A 67 17.53 0.07 -18.91
N ASN A 68 17.26 -0.62 -17.82
CA ASN A 68 16.05 -1.41 -17.62
C ASN A 68 14.84 -0.59 -17.12
N TYR A 69 15.04 0.70 -16.81
CA TYR A 69 13.99 1.57 -16.27
C TYR A 69 13.38 2.52 -17.31
N PHE A 70 13.83 2.44 -18.56
CA PHE A 70 13.32 3.30 -19.62
C PHE A 70 11.93 2.88 -20.06
N GLY A 71 10.96 3.74 -19.81
CA GLY A 71 9.72 3.92 -20.55
C GLY A 71 8.71 2.78 -20.59
N LYS A 72 9.09 1.52 -20.38
CA LYS A 72 8.19 0.36 -20.56
C LYS A 72 8.26 -0.69 -19.44
N MET A 73 8.83 -0.36 -18.29
CA MET A 73 8.68 -1.25 -17.14
C MET A 73 7.29 -1.07 -16.52
N GLN A 74 6.30 -1.57 -17.24
CA GLN A 74 4.89 -1.54 -16.88
C GLN A 74 4.64 -1.92 -15.39
N ALA A 75 5.43 -2.84 -14.84
CA ALA A 75 5.35 -3.26 -13.46
C ALA A 75 5.56 -2.13 -12.43
N PHE A 76 6.32 -1.08 -12.77
CA PHE A 76 6.53 0.07 -11.88
C PHE A 76 5.60 1.21 -12.25
N SER A 77 5.59 1.59 -13.50
CA SER A 77 4.82 2.73 -14.01
C SER A 77 3.32 2.58 -13.79
N ILE A 78 2.76 1.38 -13.92
CA ILE A 78 1.32 1.17 -13.70
C ILE A 78 0.84 1.58 -12.31
N ARG A 79 1.66 1.38 -11.27
CA ARG A 79 1.29 1.75 -9.89
C ARG A 79 1.22 3.26 -9.71
N GLU A 80 2.20 3.96 -10.28
CA GLU A 80 2.25 5.42 -10.27
C GLU A 80 1.17 6.00 -11.16
N PHE A 81 1.06 5.53 -12.40
CA PHE A 81 0.04 5.94 -13.35
C PHE A 81 -1.37 5.83 -12.76
N PHE A 82 -1.69 4.69 -12.15
CA PHE A 82 -3.03 4.45 -11.61
C PHE A 82 -3.38 5.44 -10.49
N ILE A 83 -2.44 5.67 -9.56
CA ILE A 83 -2.67 6.60 -8.46
C ILE A 83 -2.71 8.04 -8.96
N LEU A 84 -1.75 8.47 -9.79
CA LEU A 84 -1.72 9.83 -10.34
C LEU A 84 -2.97 10.14 -11.16
N SER A 85 -3.41 9.21 -12.01
CA SER A 85 -4.64 9.36 -12.80
C SER A 85 -5.91 9.39 -11.94
N THR A 86 -5.90 8.71 -10.78
CA THR A 86 -7.01 8.78 -9.82
C THR A 86 -7.03 10.10 -9.07
N LEU A 87 -5.86 10.67 -8.76
CA LEU A 87 -5.73 11.95 -8.07
C LEU A 87 -6.10 13.14 -8.97
N ALA A 88 -5.71 13.08 -10.23
CA ALA A 88 -5.88 14.18 -11.20
C ALA A 88 -6.35 13.66 -12.58
N PRO A 89 -7.59 13.17 -12.70
CA PRO A 89 -8.11 12.57 -13.94
C PRO A 89 -8.15 13.55 -15.11
N SER A 90 -8.26 14.86 -14.88
CA SER A 90 -8.24 15.88 -15.94
C SER A 90 -6.93 15.93 -16.71
N LEU A 91 -5.82 15.46 -16.13
CA LEU A 91 -4.52 15.42 -16.80
C LEU A 91 -4.46 14.39 -17.92
N LYS A 92 -5.40 13.43 -17.97
CA LYS A 92 -5.48 12.37 -19.01
C LYS A 92 -4.16 11.67 -19.26
N LEU A 93 -3.43 11.35 -18.17
CA LEU A 93 -2.14 10.66 -18.24
C LEU A 93 -2.29 9.33 -19.03
N SER A 94 -1.22 8.93 -19.72
CA SER A 94 -1.14 7.67 -20.44
C SER A 94 -0.03 6.78 -19.92
N MET A 95 -0.22 5.45 -20.01
CA MET A 95 0.86 4.48 -19.78
C MET A 95 1.96 4.55 -20.84
N ASP A 96 1.67 5.18 -21.99
CA ASP A 96 2.61 5.37 -23.09
C ASP A 96 3.41 6.66 -22.96
N ASP A 97 3.11 7.52 -21.98
CA ASP A 97 3.87 8.73 -21.71
C ASP A 97 5.33 8.36 -21.35
N GLU A 98 6.30 9.05 -21.95
CA GLU A 98 7.74 8.83 -21.66
C GLU A 98 8.02 9.12 -20.16
N GLU A 99 7.32 10.07 -19.59
CA GLU A 99 7.53 10.55 -18.24
C GLU A 99 6.21 10.82 -17.53
N LEU A 100 5.98 10.15 -16.41
CA LEU A 100 4.89 10.51 -15.51
C LEU A 100 5.36 11.64 -14.56
N PRO A 101 4.47 12.56 -14.15
CA PRO A 101 4.84 13.63 -13.24
C PRO A 101 5.30 13.09 -11.86
N LEU A 102 6.23 13.80 -11.21
CA LEU A 102 6.67 13.51 -9.85
C LEU A 102 5.53 13.66 -8.84
N SER A 103 4.70 14.68 -9.04
CA SER A 103 3.55 15.01 -8.20
C SER A 103 2.45 15.64 -9.03
N VAL A 104 1.23 15.61 -8.51
CA VAL A 104 0.06 16.23 -9.13
C VAL A 104 -0.76 16.94 -8.05
N LYS A 105 -1.43 18.03 -8.43
CA LYS A 105 -2.44 18.65 -7.60
C LYS A 105 -3.71 17.79 -7.65
N PRO A 106 -4.13 17.18 -6.52
CA PRO A 106 -5.32 16.35 -6.52
C PRO A 106 -6.58 17.18 -6.75
N GLU A 107 -7.53 16.65 -7.52
CA GLU A 107 -8.80 17.33 -7.79
C GLU A 107 -9.77 17.29 -6.60
N LYS A 108 -9.45 16.49 -5.59
CA LYS A 108 -10.19 16.37 -4.33
C LYS A 108 -9.23 16.37 -3.16
N LYS A 109 -9.68 16.86 -2.01
CA LYS A 109 -8.92 16.70 -0.76
C LYS A 109 -8.71 15.23 -0.46
N ILE A 110 -7.49 14.88 -0.06
CA ILE A 110 -7.08 13.51 0.25
C ILE A 110 -7.12 13.30 1.76
N SER A 111 -7.88 12.31 2.19
CA SER A 111 -7.95 11.87 3.58
C SER A 111 -7.00 10.69 3.84
N ASN A 112 -6.78 10.35 5.11
CA ASN A 112 -6.06 9.12 5.48
C ASN A 112 -6.73 7.87 4.94
N ALA A 113 -8.07 7.83 4.91
CA ALA A 113 -8.82 6.72 4.33
C ALA A 113 -8.51 6.56 2.83
N ASP A 114 -8.33 7.66 2.09
CA ASP A 114 -7.95 7.63 0.68
C ASP A 114 -6.52 7.08 0.49
N VAL A 115 -5.57 7.51 1.33
CA VAL A 115 -4.19 6.98 1.31
C VAL A 115 -4.19 5.47 1.56
N MET A 116 -4.94 5.01 2.56
CA MET A 116 -5.09 3.59 2.84
C MET A 116 -5.74 2.84 1.67
N ALA A 117 -6.73 3.44 1.01
CA ALA A 117 -7.39 2.88 -0.17
C ALA A 117 -6.44 2.78 -1.38
N TYR A 118 -5.58 3.77 -1.61
CA TYR A 118 -4.55 3.71 -2.66
C TYR A 118 -3.55 2.59 -2.42
N LEU A 119 -3.11 2.40 -1.18
CA LEU A 119 -2.20 1.30 -0.82
C LEU A 119 -2.84 -0.10 -0.98
N ARG A 120 -4.17 -0.20 -1.01
CA ARG A 120 -4.91 -1.47 -1.22
C ARG A 120 -5.14 -1.83 -2.69
N GLN A 121 -4.76 -0.98 -3.63
CA GLN A 121 -5.18 -1.15 -5.02
C GLN A 121 -4.68 -2.44 -5.68
N THR A 122 -5.63 -3.14 -6.30
CA THR A 122 -5.43 -4.34 -7.12
C THR A 122 -6.02 -4.17 -8.51
N TYR A 123 -6.46 -2.96 -8.84
CA TYR A 123 -7.09 -2.56 -10.11
C TYR A 123 -8.37 -3.33 -10.46
N GLU A 124 -8.95 -4.10 -9.53
CA GLU A 124 -10.19 -4.83 -9.78
C GLU A 124 -11.31 -3.88 -10.19
N GLY A 125 -12.09 -4.29 -11.20
CA GLY A 125 -13.12 -3.44 -11.81
C GLY A 125 -12.62 -2.52 -12.92
N THR A 126 -11.30 -2.48 -13.19
CA THR A 126 -10.70 -1.69 -14.27
C THR A 126 -10.15 -2.58 -15.39
N GLU A 127 -9.74 -1.97 -16.50
CA GLU A 127 -9.07 -2.67 -17.59
C GLU A 127 -7.71 -3.29 -17.19
N TRP A 128 -7.08 -2.78 -16.15
CA TRP A 128 -5.80 -3.24 -15.60
C TRP A 128 -5.91 -4.45 -14.67
N SER A 129 -7.14 -4.87 -14.36
CA SER A 129 -7.38 -5.99 -13.45
C SER A 129 -6.85 -7.30 -14.01
N VAL A 130 -6.04 -7.98 -13.20
CA VAL A 130 -5.55 -9.34 -13.51
C VAL A 130 -6.71 -10.33 -13.71
N THR A 131 -7.82 -10.11 -13.04
CA THR A 131 -8.98 -11.02 -13.03
C THR A 131 -10.04 -10.70 -14.07
N LYS A 132 -9.89 -9.64 -14.88
CA LYS A 132 -10.94 -9.09 -15.75
C LYS A 132 -11.56 -10.11 -16.71
N ASN A 133 -10.74 -11.00 -17.27
CA ASN A 133 -11.18 -11.99 -18.27
C ASN A 133 -11.54 -13.36 -17.66
N LEU A 134 -11.31 -13.55 -16.35
CA LEU A 134 -11.62 -14.81 -15.67
C LEU A 134 -13.10 -14.85 -15.31
N LYS A 135 -13.94 -15.09 -16.30
CA LYS A 135 -15.40 -15.12 -16.18
C LYS A 135 -15.91 -16.55 -16.21
N VAL A 136 -16.99 -16.77 -15.47
CA VAL A 136 -17.73 -18.05 -15.46
C VAL A 136 -19.22 -17.79 -15.59
N ALA A 137 -19.91 -18.64 -16.34
CA ALA A 137 -21.35 -18.65 -16.41
C ALA A 137 -21.93 -19.34 -15.16
N VAL A 138 -22.81 -18.68 -14.46
CA VAL A 138 -23.50 -19.21 -13.27
C VAL A 138 -24.99 -19.19 -13.50
N LYS A 139 -25.61 -20.40 -13.45
CA LYS A 139 -27.07 -20.51 -13.56
C LYS A 139 -27.72 -20.38 -12.18
N ASP A 140 -28.57 -19.40 -12.04
CA ASP A 140 -29.43 -19.27 -10.86
C ASP A 140 -30.41 -20.44 -10.81
N ARG A 141 -30.35 -21.22 -9.74
CA ARG A 141 -31.21 -22.43 -9.59
C ARG A 141 -32.69 -22.10 -9.41
N LYS A 142 -33.03 -20.92 -8.90
CA LYS A 142 -34.40 -20.51 -8.63
C LYS A 142 -35.07 -19.92 -9.88
N THR A 143 -34.34 -19.07 -10.59
CA THR A 143 -34.88 -18.35 -11.75
C THR A 143 -34.54 -19.01 -13.08
N GLY A 144 -33.61 -19.95 -13.11
CA GLY A 144 -33.07 -20.56 -14.32
C GLY A 144 -32.20 -19.64 -15.19
N LYS A 145 -32.05 -18.36 -14.80
CA LYS A 145 -31.30 -17.38 -15.55
C LYS A 145 -29.77 -17.65 -15.41
N THR A 146 -29.05 -17.47 -16.50
CA THR A 146 -27.58 -17.58 -16.51
C THR A 146 -26.96 -16.19 -16.54
N ASP A 147 -26.11 -15.89 -15.54
CA ASP A 147 -25.30 -14.68 -15.45
C ASP A 147 -23.82 -15.00 -15.62
N THR A 148 -23.05 -14.05 -16.20
CA THR A 148 -21.60 -14.16 -16.31
C THR A 148 -20.96 -13.31 -15.22
N ILE A 149 -20.25 -13.96 -14.31
CA ILE A 149 -19.56 -13.29 -13.18
C ILE A 149 -18.06 -13.53 -13.23
N THR A 150 -17.27 -12.71 -12.55
CA THR A 150 -15.85 -13.04 -12.28
C THR A 150 -15.80 -14.30 -11.43
N SER A 151 -14.98 -15.27 -11.83
CA SER A 151 -14.85 -16.54 -11.10
C SER A 151 -14.55 -16.30 -9.62
N PRO A 152 -15.24 -16.96 -8.68
CA PRO A 152 -14.90 -16.87 -7.27
C PRO A 152 -13.46 -17.32 -6.94
N ARG A 153 -12.83 -18.09 -7.80
CA ARG A 153 -11.43 -18.50 -7.66
C ARG A 153 -10.42 -17.50 -8.21
N ALA A 154 -10.86 -16.58 -9.05
CA ALA A 154 -9.99 -15.53 -9.57
C ALA A 154 -9.59 -14.58 -8.44
N ASN A 155 -8.29 -14.42 -8.20
CA ASN A 155 -7.75 -13.49 -7.23
C ASN A 155 -6.70 -12.57 -7.88
N PRO A 156 -6.53 -11.33 -7.40
CA PRO A 156 -5.62 -10.38 -8.01
C PRO A 156 -4.13 -10.67 -7.76
N TRP A 157 -3.80 -11.68 -6.96
CA TRP A 157 -2.44 -12.07 -6.57
C TRP A 157 -2.07 -13.46 -7.07
N MET A 158 -2.56 -13.83 -8.24
CA MET A 158 -2.19 -15.10 -8.88
C MET A 158 -0.68 -15.24 -9.03
N ARG A 159 -0.19 -16.45 -8.79
CA ARG A 159 1.22 -16.79 -8.96
C ARG A 159 1.58 -16.89 -10.44
N THR A 160 2.86 -16.83 -10.75
CA THR A 160 3.35 -16.93 -12.13
C THR A 160 2.94 -18.23 -12.81
N ASP A 161 2.97 -19.34 -12.09
CA ASP A 161 2.55 -20.66 -12.57
C ASP A 161 1.04 -20.72 -12.89
N GLU A 162 0.20 -20.09 -12.07
CA GLU A 162 -1.24 -19.96 -12.34
C GLU A 162 -1.50 -19.10 -13.59
N VAL A 163 -0.81 -17.97 -13.71
CA VAL A 163 -0.89 -17.09 -14.89
C VAL A 163 -0.47 -17.83 -16.15
N GLN A 164 0.62 -18.62 -16.09
CA GLN A 164 1.11 -19.43 -17.20
C GLN A 164 0.09 -20.51 -17.57
N LEU A 165 -0.50 -21.19 -16.60
CA LEU A 165 -1.52 -22.21 -16.82
C LEU A 165 -2.74 -21.65 -17.55
N PHE A 166 -3.30 -20.54 -17.05
CA PHE A 166 -4.46 -19.90 -17.68
C PHE A 166 -4.16 -19.45 -19.11
N ASN A 167 -2.98 -18.90 -19.34
CA ASN A 167 -2.58 -18.45 -20.68
C ASN A 167 -2.22 -19.61 -21.64
N ALA A 168 -1.84 -20.78 -21.13
CA ALA A 168 -1.68 -21.98 -21.91
C ALA A 168 -3.03 -22.56 -22.35
N LEU A 169 -4.05 -22.47 -21.49
CA LEU A 169 -5.42 -22.91 -21.81
C LEU A 169 -6.09 -21.95 -22.79
N GLN A 170 -5.91 -20.65 -22.61
CA GLN A 170 -6.43 -19.61 -23.48
C GLN A 170 -5.46 -18.42 -23.54
N LYS A 171 -4.82 -18.21 -24.67
CA LYS A 171 -3.87 -17.11 -24.88
C LYS A 171 -4.51 -15.75 -24.52
N GLY A 172 -3.87 -15.00 -23.61
CA GLY A 172 -4.33 -13.69 -23.17
C GLY A 172 -5.47 -13.73 -22.13
N ALA A 173 -5.78 -14.90 -21.56
CA ALA A 173 -6.77 -15.01 -20.48
C ALA A 173 -6.41 -14.14 -19.26
N VAL A 174 -5.12 -14.06 -18.94
CA VAL A 174 -4.60 -13.26 -17.82
C VAL A 174 -3.49 -12.32 -18.30
N THR A 175 -3.66 -11.03 -18.04
CA THR A 175 -2.58 -10.04 -18.16
C THR A 175 -2.03 -9.76 -16.77
N ALA A 176 -0.79 -10.18 -16.52
CA ALA A 176 -0.14 -9.98 -15.24
C ALA A 176 0.28 -8.52 -15.08
N ASN A 177 -0.44 -7.78 -14.26
CA ASN A 177 -0.09 -6.43 -13.83
C ASN A 177 0.38 -6.45 -12.38
N ARG A 178 1.41 -5.66 -12.06
CA ARG A 178 1.86 -5.53 -10.68
C ARG A 178 0.94 -4.59 -9.91
N ASN A 179 0.22 -5.12 -8.95
CA ASN A 179 -0.65 -4.36 -8.07
C ASN A 179 0.14 -3.37 -7.19
N VAL A 180 -0.52 -2.34 -6.67
CA VAL A 180 0.00 -1.53 -5.56
C VAL A 180 0.08 -2.42 -4.31
N ALA A 181 -1.02 -3.10 -3.98
CA ALA A 181 -1.05 -4.10 -2.91
C ALA A 181 -0.41 -5.40 -3.40
N VAL A 182 0.83 -5.67 -3.00
CA VAL A 182 1.53 -6.91 -3.37
C VAL A 182 1.57 -7.90 -2.20
N PRO A 183 1.40 -9.21 -2.47
CA PRO A 183 1.24 -10.23 -1.43
C PRO A 183 2.54 -10.55 -0.68
N GLN A 184 3.69 -10.10 -1.16
CA GLN A 184 4.98 -10.26 -0.52
C GLN A 184 5.35 -9.11 0.42
N CYS A 185 4.52 -8.09 0.57
CA CYS A 185 4.75 -7.05 1.58
C CYS A 185 4.81 -7.68 2.96
N ALA A 186 5.78 -7.24 3.76
CA ALA A 186 5.84 -7.58 5.18
C ALA A 186 4.95 -6.62 6.00
N TYR A 187 4.89 -5.36 5.58
CA TYR A 187 4.09 -4.32 6.22
C TYR A 187 3.76 -3.19 5.24
N SER A 188 2.82 -2.35 5.62
CA SER A 188 2.50 -1.08 4.97
C SER A 188 2.18 -0.03 6.02
N THR A 189 2.52 1.23 5.73
CA THR A 189 2.28 2.35 6.65
C THR A 189 1.59 3.50 5.94
N ALA A 190 0.71 4.20 6.67
CA ALA A 190 0.28 5.54 6.36
C ALA A 190 0.63 6.42 7.57
N ILE A 191 1.42 7.47 7.37
CA ILE A 191 1.89 8.33 8.46
C ILE A 191 1.11 9.63 8.40
N GLN A 192 0.51 9.99 9.53
CA GLN A 192 -0.22 11.23 9.72
C GLN A 192 0.51 12.10 10.73
N LEU A 193 0.87 13.31 10.32
CA LEU A 193 1.54 14.30 11.14
C LEU A 193 0.64 15.54 11.29
N ARG A 194 0.49 16.03 12.51
CA ARG A 194 -0.40 17.16 12.86
C ARG A 194 0.32 18.05 13.86
N ASP A 195 0.89 19.13 13.36
CA ASP A 195 1.71 20.08 14.11
C ASP A 195 0.94 20.94 15.10
N TRP A 196 -0.40 20.96 15.01
CA TRP A 196 -1.29 21.63 15.98
C TRP A 196 -1.62 20.81 17.23
N LEU A 197 -1.08 19.60 17.35
CA LEU A 197 -1.23 18.72 18.51
C LEU A 197 0.14 18.44 19.14
N PRO A 198 0.18 18.07 20.44
CA PRO A 198 1.40 17.58 21.07
C PRO A 198 1.99 16.39 20.30
N ASP A 199 3.32 16.32 20.15
CA ASP A 199 4.01 15.30 19.36
C ASP A 199 3.58 13.86 19.66
N ALA A 200 3.38 13.56 20.96
CA ALA A 200 3.02 12.22 21.41
C ALA A 200 1.70 11.70 20.79
N VAL A 201 0.73 12.58 20.54
CA VAL A 201 -0.58 12.24 19.97
C VAL A 201 -0.77 12.80 18.56
N GLY A 202 0.01 13.81 18.18
CA GLY A 202 -0.04 14.47 16.85
C GLY A 202 0.49 13.61 15.72
N GLY A 203 1.51 12.77 15.99
CA GLY A 203 2.04 11.80 15.05
C GLY A 203 1.39 10.43 15.23
N VAL A 204 0.83 9.89 14.14
CA VAL A 204 0.23 8.53 14.12
C VAL A 204 0.77 7.76 12.93
N CYS A 205 1.34 6.59 13.19
CA CYS A 205 1.68 5.59 12.19
C CYS A 205 0.54 4.56 12.11
N TRP A 206 -0.22 4.62 11.02
CA TRP A 206 -1.21 3.59 10.68
C TRP A 206 -0.46 2.40 10.09
N PHE A 207 -0.23 1.39 10.88
CA PHE A 207 0.65 0.26 10.57
C PHE A 207 -0.16 -1.00 10.26
N GLY A 208 0.06 -1.60 9.08
CA GLY A 208 -0.55 -2.87 8.69
C GLY A 208 0.52 -3.91 8.37
N MET A 209 0.37 -5.11 8.88
CA MET A 209 1.24 -6.25 8.54
C MET A 209 0.71 -7.04 7.36
N ASP A 210 1.60 -7.74 6.64
CA ASP A 210 1.31 -8.56 5.48
C ASP A 210 0.79 -7.74 4.28
N ASN A 211 0.02 -8.36 3.39
CA ASN A 211 -0.53 -7.76 2.18
C ASN A 211 -1.42 -6.54 2.51
N PRO A 212 -1.07 -5.33 2.04
CA PRO A 212 -1.84 -4.12 2.32
C PRO A 212 -3.27 -4.13 1.77
N GLY A 213 -3.56 -5.00 0.80
CA GLY A 213 -4.91 -5.21 0.26
C GLY A 213 -5.80 -6.11 1.12
N GLN A 214 -5.24 -6.76 2.15
CA GLN A 214 -5.94 -7.77 2.93
C GLN A 214 -5.85 -7.56 4.45
N SER A 215 -4.96 -6.68 4.93
CA SER A 215 -4.75 -6.42 6.35
C SER A 215 -5.15 -4.98 6.71
N PRO A 216 -5.75 -4.75 7.90
CA PRO A 216 -6.09 -3.44 8.38
C PRO A 216 -4.83 -2.71 8.84
N ARG A 217 -4.91 -1.40 8.89
CA ARG A 217 -3.90 -0.57 9.56
C ARG A 217 -4.38 -0.21 10.95
N VAL A 218 -3.50 -0.43 11.92
CA VAL A 218 -3.73 -0.11 13.33
C VAL A 218 -3.02 1.19 13.69
N PRO A 219 -3.59 2.04 14.55
CA PRO A 219 -2.96 3.30 14.96
C PRO A 219 -1.86 3.05 15.99
N ILE A 220 -0.65 3.51 15.69
CA ILE A 220 0.48 3.55 16.63
C ILE A 220 0.87 5.02 16.77
N PHE A 221 0.69 5.59 17.95
CA PHE A 221 1.00 6.99 18.23
C PHE A 221 2.50 7.18 18.50
N CYS A 222 3.02 8.37 18.24
CA CYS A 222 4.41 8.70 18.61
C CYS A 222 4.68 8.56 20.12
N GLY A 223 3.65 8.75 20.96
CA GLY A 223 3.73 8.56 22.39
C GLY A 223 3.56 7.11 22.88
N THR A 224 3.32 6.15 21.97
CA THR A 224 3.26 4.72 22.32
C THR A 224 4.66 4.24 22.73
N THR A 225 4.79 3.74 23.96
CA THR A 225 6.10 3.35 24.55
C THR A 225 6.36 1.85 24.47
N ASP A 226 5.34 1.04 24.19
CA ASP A 226 5.47 -0.42 24.10
C ASP A 226 4.41 -1.01 23.14
N LEU A 227 4.72 -2.16 22.55
CA LEU A 227 3.84 -2.92 21.64
C LEU A 227 3.66 -4.34 22.18
N PRO A 228 2.57 -5.05 21.78
CA PRO A 228 2.44 -6.47 22.08
C PRO A 228 3.66 -7.27 21.62
N GLU A 229 4.09 -8.26 22.43
CA GLU A 229 5.28 -9.07 22.13
C GLU A 229 5.26 -9.66 20.72
N MET A 230 4.10 -10.08 20.24
CA MET A 230 3.93 -10.63 18.88
C MET A 230 4.30 -9.62 17.77
N PHE A 231 4.21 -8.30 18.02
CA PHE A 231 4.62 -7.24 17.09
C PHE A 231 6.13 -7.02 17.06
N LYS A 232 6.84 -7.44 18.11
CA LYS A 232 8.31 -7.34 18.23
C LYS A 232 9.04 -8.51 17.58
N ILE A 233 8.31 -9.56 17.18
CA ILE A 233 8.89 -10.79 16.62
C ILE A 233 8.81 -10.78 15.10
N CYS A 234 9.96 -10.93 14.43
CA CYS A 234 10.01 -11.08 12.98
C CYS A 234 9.50 -12.45 12.54
N GLY A 235 8.37 -12.50 11.83
CA GLY A 235 7.79 -13.71 11.25
C GLY A 235 8.08 -13.91 9.76
N ASN A 236 8.86 -13.03 9.12
CA ASN A 236 8.97 -13.02 7.65
C ASN A 236 9.75 -14.22 7.08
N HIS A 237 10.70 -14.76 7.83
CA HIS A 237 11.59 -15.83 7.35
C HIS A 237 11.07 -17.25 7.57
N ARG A 238 10.14 -17.44 8.49
CA ARG A 238 9.54 -18.74 8.80
C ARG A 238 8.18 -18.62 9.44
N TYR A 239 7.38 -19.67 9.34
CA TYR A 239 6.12 -19.76 10.06
C TYR A 239 6.34 -19.79 11.58
N ARG A 240 5.65 -18.91 12.31
CA ARG A 240 5.65 -18.87 13.78
C ARG A 240 4.37 -18.21 14.28
N LEU A 241 3.68 -18.90 15.20
CA LEU A 241 2.42 -18.40 15.80
C LEU A 241 2.62 -17.32 16.85
N ASP A 242 3.84 -17.11 17.33
CA ASP A 242 4.19 -16.02 18.26
C ASP A 242 4.53 -14.70 17.54
N ALA A 243 4.42 -14.65 16.21
CA ALA A 243 4.62 -13.44 15.42
C ALA A 243 3.30 -12.98 14.80
N ALA A 244 2.91 -11.73 15.05
CA ALA A 244 1.65 -11.13 14.57
C ALA A 244 1.46 -11.24 13.06
N LEU A 245 2.53 -11.18 12.27
CA LEU A 245 2.50 -11.35 10.83
C LEU A 245 1.71 -12.60 10.40
N TRP A 246 1.86 -13.72 11.12
CA TRP A 246 1.25 -14.99 10.72
C TRP A 246 -0.22 -15.09 11.08
N HIS A 247 -0.71 -14.34 12.06
CA HIS A 247 -2.14 -14.22 12.32
C HIS A 247 -2.86 -13.55 11.15
N TYR A 248 -2.30 -12.47 10.61
CA TYR A 248 -2.84 -11.84 9.39
C TYR A 248 -2.65 -12.73 8.17
N ARG A 249 -1.43 -13.24 7.96
CA ARG A 249 -1.07 -13.98 6.74
C ARG A 249 -1.87 -15.25 6.53
N GLN A 250 -2.22 -15.98 7.58
CA GLN A 250 -3.05 -17.19 7.46
C GLN A 250 -4.42 -16.87 6.87
N ALA A 251 -5.17 -15.96 7.48
CA ALA A 251 -6.47 -15.52 6.96
C ALA A 251 -6.37 -14.99 5.53
N ASN A 252 -5.37 -14.15 5.26
CA ASN A 252 -5.14 -13.53 3.96
C ASN A 252 -4.87 -14.58 2.88
N LYS A 253 -4.02 -15.57 3.15
CA LYS A 253 -3.73 -16.67 2.21
C LYS A 253 -4.94 -17.56 1.98
N LEU A 254 -5.64 -17.96 3.02
CA LEU A 254 -6.87 -18.75 2.88
C LEU A 254 -7.95 -18.00 2.09
N ALA A 255 -8.08 -16.70 2.25
CA ALA A 255 -9.01 -15.90 1.49
C ALA A 255 -8.74 -15.95 -0.03
N THR A 256 -7.48 -16.08 -0.48
CA THR A 256 -7.14 -16.12 -1.90
C THR A 256 -7.62 -17.39 -2.59
N VAL A 257 -7.85 -18.49 -1.86
CA VAL A 257 -8.34 -19.77 -2.40
C VAL A 257 -9.68 -19.61 -3.13
N ARG A 258 -10.58 -18.80 -2.56
CA ARG A 258 -11.87 -18.45 -3.15
C ARG A 258 -12.18 -16.97 -2.92
N TRP A 259 -11.32 -16.13 -3.47
CA TRP A 259 -11.30 -14.68 -3.23
C TRP A 259 -12.66 -14.01 -3.42
N GLY A 260 -13.37 -14.31 -4.49
CA GLY A 260 -14.67 -13.72 -4.77
C GLY A 260 -15.72 -13.91 -3.65
N ASN A 261 -15.59 -14.98 -2.85
CA ASN A 261 -16.45 -15.23 -1.70
C ASN A 261 -15.84 -14.67 -0.40
N ALA A 262 -14.57 -15.00 -0.14
CA ALA A 262 -13.88 -14.66 1.10
C ALA A 262 -13.67 -13.15 1.28
N ARG A 263 -13.42 -12.41 0.17
CA ARG A 263 -13.20 -10.96 0.19
C ARG A 263 -14.31 -10.19 0.89
N LYS A 264 -15.57 -10.62 0.73
CA LYS A 264 -16.71 -9.92 1.32
C LYS A 264 -16.62 -9.81 2.84
N ILE A 265 -16.13 -10.88 3.48
CA ILE A 265 -15.94 -10.92 4.93
C ILE A 265 -14.64 -10.18 5.30
N LEU A 266 -13.55 -10.46 4.58
CA LEU A 266 -12.24 -9.85 4.84
C LEU A 266 -12.30 -8.33 4.70
N GLU A 267 -12.79 -7.82 3.58
CA GLU A 267 -12.90 -6.37 3.32
C GLU A 267 -13.83 -5.68 4.33
N LYS A 268 -14.94 -6.31 4.70
CA LYS A 268 -15.83 -5.78 5.73
C LYS A 268 -15.10 -5.57 7.06
N ASN A 269 -14.31 -6.56 7.51
CA ASN A 269 -13.56 -6.46 8.76
C ASN A 269 -12.39 -5.48 8.65
N LEU A 270 -11.65 -5.49 7.53
CA LEU A 270 -10.57 -4.55 7.27
C LEU A 270 -11.07 -3.11 7.34
N LEU A 271 -12.11 -2.78 6.58
CA LEU A 271 -12.68 -1.43 6.55
C LEU A 271 -13.34 -1.04 7.88
N HIS A 272 -13.88 -2.02 8.63
CA HIS A 272 -14.41 -1.75 9.97
C HIS A 272 -13.31 -1.24 10.90
N PHE A 273 -12.16 -1.92 10.98
CA PHE A 273 -11.09 -1.51 11.88
C PHE A 273 -10.45 -0.19 11.44
N GLU A 274 -10.17 0.01 10.15
CA GLU A 274 -9.60 1.28 9.71
C GLU A 274 -10.55 2.46 9.97
N ARG A 275 -11.84 2.29 9.70
CA ARG A 275 -12.85 3.31 10.02
C ARG A 275 -12.96 3.55 11.51
N LYS A 276 -13.04 2.48 12.33
CA LYS A 276 -13.06 2.58 13.80
C LYS A 276 -11.89 3.42 14.32
N GLY A 277 -10.66 3.11 13.88
CA GLY A 277 -9.49 3.87 14.31
C GLY A 277 -9.55 5.35 13.93
N LEU A 278 -10.02 5.66 12.71
CA LEU A 278 -10.16 7.05 12.26
C LEU A 278 -11.27 7.79 13.01
N GLU A 279 -12.40 7.15 13.30
CA GLU A 279 -13.54 7.71 14.03
C GLU A 279 -13.22 7.93 15.52
N GLU A 280 -12.41 7.07 16.13
CA GLU A 280 -12.02 7.16 17.53
C GLU A 280 -10.88 8.17 17.80
N LEU A 281 -10.16 8.58 16.76
CA LEU A 281 -9.01 9.47 16.88
C LEU A 281 -9.28 10.75 17.71
N PRO A 282 -10.37 11.51 17.47
CA PRO A 282 -10.68 12.70 18.28
C PRO A 282 -10.92 12.40 19.76
N MET A 283 -11.53 11.26 20.09
CA MET A 283 -11.76 10.83 21.45
C MET A 283 -10.43 10.48 22.16
N VAL A 284 -9.53 9.81 21.44
CA VAL A 284 -8.20 9.48 21.97
C VAL A 284 -7.39 10.74 22.23
N GLU A 285 -7.45 11.72 21.35
CA GLU A 285 -6.79 13.02 21.47
C GLU A 285 -7.31 13.81 22.65
N GLN A 286 -8.62 13.87 22.82
CA GLN A 286 -9.26 14.53 23.95
C GLN A 286 -8.83 13.86 25.26
N ARG A 287 -8.91 12.54 25.34
CA ARG A 287 -8.54 11.79 26.54
C ARG A 287 -7.07 11.93 26.90
N TYR A 288 -6.18 11.94 25.91
CA TYR A 288 -4.77 12.25 26.09
C TYR A 288 -4.59 13.62 26.75
N ALA A 289 -5.24 14.67 26.22
CA ALA A 289 -5.14 16.03 26.74
C ALA A 289 -5.68 16.17 28.18
N GLU A 290 -6.75 15.46 28.53
CA GLU A 290 -7.30 15.38 29.89
C GLU A 290 -6.32 14.73 30.87
N LEU A 291 -5.69 13.63 30.44
CA LEU A 291 -4.71 12.90 31.26
C LEU A 291 -3.44 13.71 31.49
N VAL A 292 -2.94 14.41 30.48
CA VAL A 292 -1.79 15.33 30.65
C VAL A 292 -2.07 16.35 31.74
N LYS A 293 -3.26 16.96 31.75
CA LYS A 293 -3.65 17.97 32.75
C LYS A 293 -3.85 17.42 34.16
N SER A 294 -4.40 16.21 34.27
CA SER A 294 -4.80 15.65 35.55
C SER A 294 -3.76 14.73 36.19
N GLN A 295 -2.95 14.03 35.38
CA GLN A 295 -2.04 12.98 35.86
C GLN A 295 -0.63 13.08 35.25
N GLY A 296 -0.41 14.00 34.34
CA GLY A 296 0.88 14.21 33.68
C GLY A 296 1.08 13.40 32.39
N GLU A 297 2.16 13.71 31.69
CA GLU A 297 2.45 13.18 30.34
C GLU A 297 2.68 11.66 30.32
N GLU A 298 3.32 11.10 31.34
CA GLU A 298 3.59 9.66 31.40
C GLU A 298 2.29 8.83 31.51
N ALA A 299 1.31 9.29 32.28
CA ALA A 299 0.00 8.65 32.35
C ALA A 299 -0.75 8.75 31.01
N ALA A 300 -0.62 9.87 30.30
CA ALA A 300 -1.20 10.05 28.98
C ALA A 300 -0.55 9.15 27.93
N LYS A 301 0.78 8.97 27.95
CA LYS A 301 1.49 8.03 27.06
C LYS A 301 1.13 6.57 27.39
N ALA A 302 0.97 6.22 28.66
CA ALA A 302 0.50 4.89 29.05
C ALA A 302 -0.89 4.60 28.44
N TYR A 303 -1.81 5.56 28.48
CA TYR A 303 -3.11 5.44 27.83
C TYR A 303 -3.00 5.20 26.31
N LEU A 304 -2.13 5.95 25.59
CA LEU A 304 -1.90 5.72 24.16
C LEU A 304 -1.35 4.32 23.88
N THR A 305 -0.48 3.85 24.75
CA THR A 305 0.11 2.51 24.67
C THR A 305 -0.95 1.42 24.86
N ASP A 306 -1.80 1.55 25.86
CA ASP A 306 -2.88 0.60 26.14
C ASP A 306 -3.91 0.59 25.01
N TYR A 307 -4.35 1.77 24.55
CA TYR A 307 -5.25 1.90 23.39
C TYR A 307 -4.68 1.20 22.15
N THR A 308 -3.40 1.44 21.82
CA THR A 308 -2.72 0.79 20.71
C THR A 308 -2.69 -0.73 20.86
N LYS A 309 -2.33 -1.24 22.06
CA LYS A 309 -2.29 -2.68 22.34
C LYS A 309 -3.66 -3.34 22.23
N ASP A 310 -4.69 -2.72 22.77
CA ASP A 310 -6.07 -3.22 22.72
C ASP A 310 -6.59 -3.25 21.29
N PHE A 311 -6.30 -2.20 20.51
CA PHE A 311 -6.68 -2.15 19.10
C PHE A 311 -5.99 -3.26 18.29
N ILE A 312 -4.69 -3.46 18.49
CA ILE A 312 -3.93 -4.56 17.88
C ILE A 312 -4.53 -5.91 18.27
N GLY A 313 -4.77 -6.14 19.57
CA GLY A 313 -5.36 -7.37 20.09
C GLY A 313 -6.70 -7.71 19.45
N ALA A 314 -7.58 -6.71 19.29
CA ALA A 314 -8.87 -6.89 18.64
C ALA A 314 -8.73 -7.27 17.15
N THR A 315 -7.75 -6.70 16.42
CA THR A 315 -7.52 -7.07 15.01
C THR A 315 -6.96 -8.48 14.89
N LEU A 316 -6.01 -8.88 15.74
CA LEU A 316 -5.43 -10.23 15.74
C LEU A 316 -6.52 -11.28 16.00
N LEU A 317 -7.32 -11.08 17.04
CA LEU A 317 -8.45 -11.98 17.34
C LEU A 317 -9.40 -12.13 16.14
N ARG A 318 -9.74 -11.03 15.49
CA ARG A 318 -10.64 -11.07 14.33
C ARG A 318 -10.03 -11.83 13.14
N TRP A 319 -8.72 -11.71 12.90
CA TRP A 319 -8.05 -12.45 11.83
C TRP A 319 -7.93 -13.94 12.13
N ASP A 320 -7.74 -14.31 13.41
CA ASP A 320 -7.78 -15.71 13.85
C ASP A 320 -9.18 -16.33 13.67
N GLU A 321 -10.23 -15.59 14.02
CA GLU A 321 -11.62 -16.03 13.79
C GLU A 321 -11.90 -16.23 12.29
N MET A 322 -11.38 -15.34 11.42
CA MET A 322 -11.51 -15.51 9.97
C MET A 322 -10.72 -16.71 9.46
N THR A 323 -9.52 -16.95 10.01
CA THR A 323 -8.73 -18.15 9.72
C THR A 323 -9.53 -19.42 10.02
N ALA A 324 -10.08 -19.53 11.22
CA ALA A 324 -10.91 -20.66 11.63
C ALA A 324 -12.14 -20.82 10.73
N LYS A 325 -12.81 -19.70 10.37
CA LYS A 325 -13.94 -19.72 9.45
C LYS A 325 -13.54 -20.24 8.07
N TYR A 326 -12.46 -19.78 7.50
CA TYR A 326 -12.02 -20.23 6.17
C TYR A 326 -11.63 -21.71 6.17
N TRP A 327 -10.95 -22.22 7.20
CA TRP A 327 -10.70 -23.65 7.36
C TRP A 327 -12.01 -24.44 7.39
N ASN A 328 -13.01 -23.97 8.12
CA ASN A 328 -14.32 -24.63 8.13
C ASN A 328 -15.01 -24.57 6.75
N ASP A 329 -14.94 -23.44 6.05
CA ASP A 329 -15.52 -23.30 4.71
C ASP A 329 -14.86 -24.25 3.69
N TYR A 330 -13.59 -24.59 3.88
CA TYR A 330 -12.79 -25.44 2.99
C TYR A 330 -12.62 -26.88 3.50
N ARG A 331 -13.36 -27.30 4.54
CA ARG A 331 -13.22 -28.63 5.17
C ARG A 331 -13.41 -29.83 4.22
N PHE A 332 -14.03 -29.61 3.06
CA PHE A 332 -14.22 -30.64 2.03
C PHE A 332 -13.28 -30.47 0.83
N GLY A 333 -12.25 -29.65 0.95
CA GLY A 333 -11.24 -29.37 -0.07
C GLY A 333 -11.22 -27.91 -0.52
N PHE A 334 -10.11 -27.53 -1.14
CA PHE A 334 -9.85 -26.17 -1.63
C PHE A 334 -10.47 -25.90 -3.00
#